data_d92e1ea8c1096bebf6ab429b4f4d69f2
#
_entry.id   d92e1ea8c1096bebf6ab429b4f4d69f2
#
_cell.length_a   1.000
_cell.length_b   1.000
_cell.length_c   1.000
_cell.angle_alpha   90.00
_cell.angle_beta   90.00
_cell.angle_gamma   90.00
#
_symmetry.space_group_name_H-M   'P 1'
#
loop_
_entity.id
_entity.type
_entity.pdbx_description
1 polymer ?
#
loop_
_entity_poly.entity_id
_entity_poly.type
_entity_poly.pdbx_seq_one_letter_code
_entity_poly.pdbx_strand_id
1 'polypeptide(L)'
;MSESTPAAPAADLTGKAVVLTGAARGLGAAAAEQAVAAGAHVVLTDVLQEEGAATAARLGERARFLAHDVTSEEDWQRVADFAVAEFGGIDGLVNNAGISTGAPLETISADFFRKVLDVNLTGVFIGMKTVLPAMKERGAGSIVNISSAAGLMGLAMTGGYGASKWGVRGLTKIGAVEWGTARVRVNSVHPGMTYTPMTAQVGIEVGEGKYPNTPMARVGEAHEIAGAVVFLLSDAASYLTGAELAVDGGWTTGPTVKYVMGQ
;
A
#
# COMPACT_ATOMS: atom_id res chain seq x y z
N MET A 1 -13.86 21.03 -34.53
CA MET A 1 -14.51 20.98 -33.19
C MET A 1 -13.95 19.74 -32.52
N SER A 2 -13.05 19.89 -31.57
CA SER A 2 -12.53 18.76 -30.80
C SER A 2 -13.62 18.29 -29.84
N GLU A 3 -14.12 17.09 -30.02
CA GLU A 3 -14.97 16.46 -29.01
C GLU A 3 -14.17 16.37 -27.72
N SER A 4 -14.61 17.09 -26.71
CA SER A 4 -14.05 16.96 -25.37
C SER A 4 -14.37 15.56 -24.85
N THR A 5 -13.36 14.72 -24.75
CA THR A 5 -13.48 13.44 -24.05
C THR A 5 -14.03 13.74 -22.63
N PRO A 6 -15.14 13.15 -22.22
CA PRO A 6 -15.66 13.39 -20.88
C PRO A 6 -14.61 13.01 -19.85
N ALA A 7 -14.49 13.83 -18.80
CA ALA A 7 -13.57 13.55 -17.71
C ALA A 7 -13.89 12.16 -17.13
N ALA A 8 -12.86 11.32 -16.97
CA ALA A 8 -13.02 10.02 -16.36
C ALA A 8 -13.61 10.19 -14.95
N PRO A 9 -14.59 9.36 -14.57
CA PRO A 9 -15.13 9.42 -13.22
C PRO A 9 -14.02 9.18 -12.20
N ALA A 10 -14.02 9.93 -11.10
CA ALA A 10 -13.03 9.80 -10.05
C ALA A 10 -13.04 8.36 -9.51
N ALA A 11 -11.89 7.67 -9.61
CA ALA A 11 -11.61 6.41 -8.91
C ALA A 11 -12.62 5.25 -9.13
N ASP A 12 -13.07 5.02 -10.36
CA ASP A 12 -13.90 3.85 -10.72
C ASP A 12 -13.03 2.60 -10.87
N LEU A 13 -13.37 1.52 -10.16
CA LEU A 13 -12.75 0.20 -10.23
C LEU A 13 -13.75 -0.88 -10.66
N THR A 14 -14.88 -0.50 -11.25
CA THR A 14 -15.91 -1.46 -11.67
C THR A 14 -15.34 -2.57 -12.55
N GLY A 15 -15.53 -3.81 -12.11
CA GLY A 15 -15.09 -5.02 -12.81
C GLY A 15 -13.58 -5.29 -12.73
N LYS A 16 -12.80 -4.51 -12.02
CA LYS A 16 -11.37 -4.76 -11.78
C LYS A 16 -11.18 -5.78 -10.66
N ALA A 17 -10.22 -6.69 -10.82
CA ALA A 17 -9.79 -7.65 -9.81
C ALA A 17 -8.50 -7.15 -9.15
N VAL A 18 -8.54 -6.95 -7.83
CA VAL A 18 -7.44 -6.37 -7.05
C VAL A 18 -7.01 -7.32 -5.94
N VAL A 19 -5.71 -7.60 -5.85
CA VAL A 19 -5.08 -8.34 -4.75
C VAL A 19 -4.53 -7.33 -3.74
N LEU A 20 -4.84 -7.51 -2.45
CA LEU A 20 -4.35 -6.65 -1.36
C LEU A 20 -3.69 -7.49 -0.28
N THR A 21 -2.44 -7.19 0.07
CA THR A 21 -1.71 -7.88 1.14
C THR A 21 -1.77 -7.13 2.45
N GLY A 22 -1.72 -7.86 3.59
CA GLY A 22 -1.86 -7.25 4.91
C GLY A 22 -3.25 -6.62 5.10
N ALA A 23 -4.29 -7.27 4.57
CA ALA A 23 -5.62 -6.70 4.41
C ALA A 23 -6.63 -7.18 5.46
N ALA A 24 -6.20 -7.93 6.48
CA ALA A 24 -7.09 -8.36 7.57
C ALA A 24 -7.61 -7.17 8.39
N ARG A 25 -6.81 -6.12 8.56
CA ARG A 25 -7.14 -4.94 9.38
C ARG A 25 -6.38 -3.69 8.92
N GLY A 26 -6.59 -2.57 9.61
CA GLY A 26 -5.86 -1.32 9.43
C GLY A 26 -5.95 -0.74 8.02
N LEU A 27 -4.82 -0.30 7.48
CA LEU A 27 -4.76 0.36 6.18
C LEU A 27 -5.19 -0.58 5.03
N GLY A 28 -4.74 -1.84 5.06
CA GLY A 28 -5.10 -2.82 4.03
C GLY A 28 -6.60 -3.09 4.00
N ALA A 29 -7.26 -3.25 5.15
CA ALA A 29 -8.72 -3.41 5.23
C ALA A 29 -9.46 -2.17 4.74
N ALA A 30 -9.00 -0.95 5.09
CA ALA A 30 -9.60 0.29 4.61
C ALA A 30 -9.44 0.45 3.09
N ALA A 31 -8.29 0.05 2.53
CA ALA A 31 -8.08 0.06 1.08
C ALA A 31 -8.99 -0.96 0.36
N ALA A 32 -9.16 -2.16 0.93
CA ALA A 32 -10.09 -3.16 0.40
C ALA A 32 -11.54 -2.67 0.42
N GLU A 33 -11.97 -2.05 1.53
CA GLU A 33 -13.30 -1.47 1.67
C GLU A 33 -13.59 -0.41 0.61
N GLN A 34 -12.68 0.53 0.41
CA GLN A 34 -12.84 1.56 -0.61
C GLN A 34 -12.75 1.00 -2.03
N ALA A 35 -11.90 0.00 -2.28
CA ALA A 35 -11.83 -0.67 -3.58
C ALA A 35 -13.15 -1.38 -3.93
N VAL A 36 -13.75 -2.08 -2.95
CA VAL A 36 -15.08 -2.69 -3.11
C VAL A 36 -16.16 -1.63 -3.35
N ALA A 37 -16.14 -0.54 -2.59
CA ALA A 37 -17.07 0.58 -2.77
C ALA A 37 -16.92 1.25 -4.15
N ALA A 38 -15.71 1.26 -4.72
CA ALA A 38 -15.42 1.73 -6.07
C ALA A 38 -15.75 0.68 -7.17
N GLY A 39 -16.30 -0.48 -6.81
CA GLY A 39 -16.78 -1.50 -7.75
C GLY A 39 -15.81 -2.66 -8.02
N ALA A 40 -14.66 -2.73 -7.37
CA ALA A 40 -13.70 -3.81 -7.54
C ALA A 40 -14.16 -5.13 -6.93
N HIS A 41 -13.67 -6.22 -7.49
CA HIS A 41 -13.53 -7.51 -6.80
C HIS A 41 -12.18 -7.54 -6.09
N VAL A 42 -12.13 -8.03 -4.85
CA VAL A 42 -10.89 -7.99 -4.06
C VAL A 42 -10.53 -9.37 -3.49
N VAL A 43 -9.26 -9.72 -3.59
CA VAL A 43 -8.64 -10.83 -2.85
C VAL A 43 -7.84 -10.22 -1.71
N LEU A 44 -8.37 -10.31 -0.49
CA LEU A 44 -7.66 -9.92 0.72
C LEU A 44 -6.71 -11.03 1.13
N THR A 45 -5.48 -10.71 1.45
CA THR A 45 -4.53 -11.70 1.95
C THR A 45 -3.82 -11.22 3.21
N ASP A 46 -3.62 -12.12 4.16
CA ASP A 46 -2.95 -11.84 5.42
C ASP A 46 -2.51 -13.16 6.10
N VAL A 47 -1.62 -13.09 7.08
CA VAL A 47 -1.33 -14.20 7.99
C VAL A 47 -2.38 -14.34 9.09
N LEU A 48 -3.17 -13.29 9.34
CA LEU A 48 -4.24 -13.22 10.35
C LEU A 48 -5.54 -13.80 9.78
N GLN A 49 -5.67 -15.12 9.81
CA GLN A 49 -6.73 -15.85 9.10
C GLN A 49 -8.14 -15.47 9.57
N GLU A 50 -8.37 -15.46 10.87
CA GLU A 50 -9.69 -15.17 11.44
C GLU A 50 -10.13 -13.73 11.17
N GLU A 51 -9.23 -12.76 11.42
CA GLU A 51 -9.51 -11.34 11.15
C GLU A 51 -9.73 -11.08 9.66
N GLY A 52 -8.92 -11.70 8.81
CA GLY A 52 -9.04 -11.55 7.35
C GLY A 52 -10.34 -12.13 6.80
N ALA A 53 -10.73 -13.32 7.26
CA ALA A 53 -12.00 -13.94 6.88
C ALA A 53 -13.21 -13.09 7.35
N ALA A 54 -13.15 -12.55 8.57
CA ALA A 54 -14.19 -11.65 9.09
C ALA A 54 -14.28 -10.35 8.26
N THR A 55 -13.14 -9.77 7.87
CA THR A 55 -13.11 -8.58 7.02
C THR A 55 -13.70 -8.87 5.64
N ALA A 56 -13.33 -9.98 4.99
CA ALA A 56 -13.91 -10.35 3.70
C ALA A 56 -15.43 -10.58 3.78
N ALA A 57 -15.89 -11.28 4.83
CA ALA A 57 -17.32 -11.51 5.05
C ALA A 57 -18.09 -10.19 5.21
N ARG A 58 -17.54 -9.22 5.92
CA ARG A 58 -18.13 -7.87 6.08
C ARG A 58 -18.22 -7.10 4.75
N LEU A 59 -17.25 -7.29 3.86
CA LEU A 59 -17.21 -6.64 2.54
C LEU A 59 -18.14 -7.31 1.51
N GLY A 60 -18.62 -8.53 1.78
CA GLY A 60 -19.64 -9.23 0.99
C GLY A 60 -19.10 -9.93 -0.25
N GLU A 61 -19.98 -10.15 -1.24
CA GLU A 61 -19.73 -11.04 -2.37
C GLU A 61 -18.55 -10.66 -3.27
N ARG A 62 -18.12 -9.43 -3.25
CA ARG A 62 -16.97 -8.96 -4.04
C ARG A 62 -15.62 -9.17 -3.37
N ALA A 63 -15.62 -9.73 -2.15
CA ALA A 63 -14.40 -9.95 -1.38
C ALA A 63 -14.15 -11.43 -1.12
N ARG A 64 -12.89 -11.85 -1.24
CA ARG A 64 -12.43 -13.20 -0.87
C ARG A 64 -11.21 -13.05 0.01
N PHE A 65 -11.00 -13.99 0.91
CA PHE A 65 -9.83 -14.02 1.77
C PHE A 65 -9.00 -15.29 1.55
N LEU A 66 -7.67 -15.14 1.50
CA LEU A 66 -6.71 -16.23 1.56
C LEU A 66 -5.64 -15.97 2.62
N ALA A 67 -5.32 -17.00 3.39
CA ALA A 67 -4.13 -17.00 4.24
C ALA A 67 -2.87 -16.94 3.36
N HIS A 68 -1.95 -16.03 3.67
CA HIS A 68 -0.81 -15.74 2.83
C HIS A 68 0.35 -15.15 3.63
N ASP A 69 1.51 -15.80 3.55
CA ASP A 69 2.79 -15.23 3.97
C ASP A 69 3.48 -14.61 2.74
N VAL A 70 3.64 -13.29 2.73
CA VAL A 70 4.26 -12.57 1.60
C VAL A 70 5.73 -12.93 1.36
N THR A 71 6.38 -13.64 2.29
CA THR A 71 7.76 -14.13 2.12
C THR A 71 7.83 -15.46 1.36
N SER A 72 6.68 -16.11 1.12
CA SER A 72 6.57 -17.40 0.43
C SER A 72 6.22 -17.20 -1.05
N GLU A 73 7.10 -17.63 -1.95
CA GLU A 73 6.80 -17.64 -3.40
C GLU A 73 5.64 -18.60 -3.74
N GLU A 74 5.52 -19.72 -3.01
CA GLU A 74 4.43 -20.69 -3.20
C GLU A 74 3.07 -20.07 -2.82
N ASP A 75 3.01 -19.36 -1.70
CA ASP A 75 1.80 -18.67 -1.29
C ASP A 75 1.39 -17.58 -2.30
N TRP A 76 2.36 -16.83 -2.82
CA TRP A 76 2.11 -15.85 -3.87
C TRP A 76 1.53 -16.49 -5.14
N GLN A 77 2.08 -17.64 -5.57
CA GLN A 77 1.54 -18.34 -6.75
C GLN A 77 0.10 -18.80 -6.51
N ARG A 78 -0.18 -19.36 -5.33
CA ARG A 78 -1.54 -19.76 -4.93
C ARG A 78 -2.53 -18.58 -4.94
N VAL A 79 -2.10 -17.40 -4.47
CA VAL A 79 -2.92 -16.18 -4.49
C VAL A 79 -3.18 -15.71 -5.92
N ALA A 80 -2.18 -15.71 -6.78
CA ALA A 80 -2.33 -15.32 -8.18
C ALA A 80 -3.27 -16.26 -8.93
N ASP A 81 -3.07 -17.59 -8.80
CA ASP A 81 -3.92 -18.61 -9.43
C ASP A 81 -5.37 -18.50 -8.96
N PHE A 82 -5.57 -18.25 -7.66
CA PHE A 82 -6.91 -18.05 -7.11
C PHE A 82 -7.58 -16.80 -7.69
N ALA A 83 -6.87 -15.67 -7.76
CA ALA A 83 -7.44 -14.43 -8.30
C ALA A 83 -7.83 -14.58 -9.77
N VAL A 84 -6.99 -15.26 -10.55
CA VAL A 84 -7.29 -15.58 -11.96
C VAL A 84 -8.50 -16.51 -12.09
N ALA A 85 -8.58 -17.56 -11.29
CA ALA A 85 -9.69 -18.51 -11.33
C ALA A 85 -11.02 -17.90 -10.89
N GLU A 86 -11.02 -17.08 -9.84
CA GLU A 86 -12.23 -16.51 -9.24
C GLU A 86 -12.74 -15.28 -10.01
N PHE A 87 -11.83 -14.42 -10.51
CA PHE A 87 -12.18 -13.13 -11.10
C PHE A 87 -11.70 -12.93 -12.54
N GLY A 88 -11.12 -13.97 -13.16
CA GLY A 88 -10.69 -13.96 -14.57
C GLY A 88 -9.41 -13.19 -14.85
N GLY A 89 -8.65 -12.77 -13.84
CA GLY A 89 -7.37 -12.08 -14.00
C GLY A 89 -6.99 -11.21 -12.80
N ILE A 90 -5.93 -10.43 -12.96
CA ILE A 90 -5.46 -9.47 -11.94
C ILE A 90 -5.26 -8.11 -12.62
N ASP A 91 -6.04 -7.10 -12.22
CA ASP A 91 -5.94 -5.72 -12.72
C ASP A 91 -5.14 -4.82 -11.76
N GLY A 92 -5.14 -5.17 -10.47
CA GLY A 92 -4.47 -4.40 -9.43
C GLY A 92 -3.76 -5.24 -8.39
N LEU A 93 -2.64 -4.71 -7.86
CA LEU A 93 -1.95 -5.23 -6.68
C LEU A 93 -1.68 -4.10 -5.70
N VAL A 94 -2.01 -4.31 -4.43
CA VAL A 94 -1.60 -3.44 -3.32
C VAL A 94 -0.67 -4.20 -2.40
N ASN A 95 0.62 -3.92 -2.47
CA ASN A 95 1.62 -4.42 -1.54
C ASN A 95 1.59 -3.58 -0.26
N ASN A 96 0.75 -3.99 0.71
CA ASN A 96 0.57 -3.26 1.97
C ASN A 96 1.11 -4.04 3.18
N ALA A 97 1.24 -5.36 3.12
CA ALA A 97 1.78 -6.14 4.22
C ALA A 97 3.14 -5.59 4.69
N GLY A 98 3.33 -5.54 6.00
CA GLY A 98 4.57 -5.05 6.56
C GLY A 98 4.61 -5.13 8.09
N ILE A 99 5.83 -5.18 8.60
CA ILE A 99 6.14 -5.11 10.04
C ILE A 99 7.05 -3.93 10.32
N SER A 100 6.96 -3.38 11.52
CA SER A 100 7.76 -2.22 11.93
C SER A 100 8.82 -2.61 12.97
N THR A 101 9.87 -1.79 13.03
CA THR A 101 10.85 -1.78 14.12
C THR A 101 10.56 -0.61 15.04
N GLY A 102 10.81 -0.76 16.33
CA GLY A 102 10.65 0.30 17.32
C GLY A 102 11.86 0.35 18.26
N ALA A 103 13.09 0.23 17.73
CA ALA A 103 14.32 0.19 18.51
C ALA A 103 15.43 1.05 17.89
N PRO A 104 16.38 1.59 18.70
CA PRO A 104 17.57 2.27 18.22
C PRO A 104 18.36 1.38 17.25
N LEU A 105 18.98 1.96 16.22
CA LEU A 105 19.68 1.24 15.16
C LEU A 105 20.78 0.32 15.72
N GLU A 106 21.49 0.77 16.74
CA GLU A 106 22.58 0.02 17.37
C GLU A 106 22.11 -1.21 18.19
N THR A 107 20.81 -1.32 18.49
CA THR A 107 20.26 -2.43 19.29
C THR A 107 19.52 -3.47 18.48
N ILE A 108 19.22 -3.18 17.21
CA ILE A 108 18.49 -4.11 16.33
C ILE A 108 19.43 -5.29 15.98
N SER A 109 18.96 -6.53 16.22
CA SER A 109 19.72 -7.70 15.76
C SER A 109 19.69 -7.81 14.23
N ALA A 110 20.77 -8.38 13.66
CA ALA A 110 20.83 -8.61 12.21
C ALA A 110 19.69 -9.53 11.71
N ASP A 111 19.27 -10.49 12.53
CA ASP A 111 18.19 -11.42 12.16
C ASP A 111 16.83 -10.71 12.12
N PHE A 112 16.56 -9.83 13.09
CA PHE A 112 15.33 -9.04 13.05
C PHE A 112 15.35 -8.02 11.89
N PHE A 113 16.51 -7.42 11.61
CA PHE A 113 16.69 -6.56 10.45
C PHE A 113 16.36 -7.32 9.13
N ARG A 114 16.93 -8.53 8.95
CA ARG A 114 16.64 -9.39 7.79
C ARG A 114 15.16 -9.73 7.69
N LYS A 115 14.53 -10.12 8.80
CA LYS A 115 13.08 -10.41 8.85
C LYS A 115 12.25 -9.24 8.37
N VAL A 116 12.60 -8.01 8.77
CA VAL A 116 11.89 -6.82 8.30
C VAL A 116 12.07 -6.61 6.80
N LEU A 117 13.29 -6.81 6.28
CA LEU A 117 13.53 -6.72 4.83
C LEU A 117 12.78 -7.82 4.07
N ASP A 118 12.75 -9.05 4.59
CA ASP A 118 12.06 -10.15 3.94
C ASP A 118 10.57 -9.87 3.78
N VAL A 119 9.89 -9.41 4.83
CA VAL A 119 8.47 -9.07 4.75
C VAL A 119 8.24 -7.81 3.90
N ASN A 120 8.93 -6.71 4.22
CA ASN A 120 8.57 -5.39 3.71
C ASN A 120 9.14 -5.08 2.32
N LEU A 121 10.18 -5.79 1.87
CA LEU A 121 10.89 -5.53 0.62
C LEU A 121 10.91 -6.75 -0.29
N THR A 122 11.41 -7.91 0.20
CA THR A 122 11.45 -9.14 -0.60
C THR A 122 10.04 -9.60 -0.95
N GLY A 123 9.10 -9.55 0.01
CA GLY A 123 7.69 -9.88 -0.23
C GLY A 123 7.03 -8.97 -1.28
N VAL A 124 7.36 -7.68 -1.28
CA VAL A 124 6.90 -6.73 -2.32
C VAL A 124 7.46 -7.13 -3.70
N PHE A 125 8.74 -7.45 -3.78
CA PHE A 125 9.38 -7.91 -5.02
C PHE A 125 8.72 -9.19 -5.55
N ILE A 126 8.50 -10.20 -4.68
CA ILE A 126 7.85 -11.46 -5.06
C ILE A 126 6.46 -11.17 -5.62
N GLY A 127 5.66 -10.36 -4.91
CA GLY A 127 4.31 -10.00 -5.34
C GLY A 127 4.28 -9.32 -6.69
N MET A 128 5.12 -8.31 -6.91
CA MET A 128 5.23 -7.61 -8.19
C MET A 128 5.58 -8.57 -9.33
N LYS A 129 6.55 -9.46 -9.11
CA LYS A 129 6.99 -10.46 -10.08
C LYS A 129 5.87 -11.46 -10.42
N THR A 130 5.16 -11.95 -9.41
CA THR A 130 4.17 -13.02 -9.55
C THR A 130 2.91 -12.57 -10.27
N VAL A 131 2.41 -11.35 -10.01
CA VAL A 131 1.19 -10.86 -10.68
C VAL A 131 1.43 -10.35 -12.10
N LEU A 132 2.66 -10.04 -12.47
CA LEU A 132 3.00 -9.43 -13.75
C LEU A 132 2.52 -10.22 -14.99
N PRO A 133 2.67 -11.56 -15.05
CA PRO A 133 2.17 -12.34 -16.18
C PRO A 133 0.66 -12.17 -16.40
N ALA A 134 -0.15 -12.26 -15.32
CA ALA A 134 -1.60 -12.08 -15.40
C ALA A 134 -1.99 -10.66 -15.84
N MET A 135 -1.28 -9.63 -15.35
CA MET A 135 -1.50 -8.25 -15.79
C MET A 135 -1.14 -8.05 -17.26
N LYS A 136 -0.07 -8.67 -17.75
CA LYS A 136 0.31 -8.63 -19.18
C LYS A 136 -0.74 -9.31 -20.06
N GLU A 137 -1.31 -10.42 -19.62
CA GLU A 137 -2.39 -11.12 -20.30
C GLU A 137 -3.66 -10.27 -20.38
N ARG A 138 -3.97 -9.52 -19.31
CA ARG A 138 -5.06 -8.53 -19.27
C ARG A 138 -4.78 -7.30 -20.16
N GLY A 139 -3.53 -7.10 -20.59
CA GLY A 139 -3.09 -5.96 -21.41
C GLY A 139 -2.94 -4.65 -20.66
N ALA A 140 -3.13 -4.62 -19.34
CA ALA A 140 -2.92 -3.49 -18.46
C ALA A 140 -2.86 -3.94 -16.98
N GLY A 141 -2.30 -3.09 -16.11
CA GLY A 141 -2.28 -3.35 -14.67
C GLY A 141 -1.88 -2.12 -13.85
N SER A 142 -2.19 -2.14 -12.56
CA SER A 142 -1.74 -1.10 -11.61
C SER A 142 -1.23 -1.71 -10.33
N ILE A 143 0.02 -1.45 -10.00
CA ILE A 143 0.67 -1.88 -8.75
C ILE A 143 0.84 -0.65 -7.85
N VAL A 144 0.36 -0.75 -6.62
CA VAL A 144 0.52 0.27 -5.59
C VAL A 144 1.31 -0.32 -4.43
N ASN A 145 2.52 0.18 -4.23
CA ASN A 145 3.39 -0.25 -3.14
C ASN A 145 3.24 0.71 -1.95
N ILE A 146 2.87 0.21 -0.77
CA ILE A 146 2.80 1.02 0.43
C ILE A 146 4.20 1.16 1.03
N SER A 147 4.78 2.34 0.85
CA SER A 147 6.01 2.76 1.49
C SER A 147 5.70 3.44 2.85
N SER A 148 6.28 4.58 3.13
CA SER A 148 6.09 5.36 4.37
C SER A 148 6.77 6.71 4.24
N ALA A 149 6.45 7.67 5.11
CA ALA A 149 7.29 8.83 5.39
C ALA A 149 8.75 8.42 5.72
N ALA A 150 8.94 7.25 6.39
CA ALA A 150 10.26 6.67 6.63
C ALA A 150 11.01 6.22 5.35
N GLY A 151 10.34 6.17 4.21
CA GLY A 151 10.95 5.99 2.89
C GLY A 151 11.32 7.30 2.19
N LEU A 152 10.90 8.45 2.71
CA LEU A 152 11.19 9.79 2.18
C LEU A 152 12.19 10.55 3.02
N MET A 153 12.23 10.29 4.32
CA MET A 153 13.18 10.90 5.27
C MET A 153 13.67 9.88 6.29
N GLY A 154 14.78 10.18 6.96
CA GLY A 154 15.27 9.37 8.09
C GLY A 154 14.38 9.60 9.31
N LEU A 155 13.84 8.51 9.87
CA LEU A 155 13.13 8.53 11.14
C LEU A 155 13.89 7.73 12.18
N ALA A 156 14.08 8.29 13.37
CA ALA A 156 14.68 7.59 14.49
C ALA A 156 13.88 6.32 14.83
N MET A 157 14.55 5.30 15.35
CA MET A 157 13.96 4.04 15.80
C MET A 157 13.38 3.16 14.68
N THR A 158 13.60 3.48 13.39
CA THR A 158 13.01 2.74 12.26
C THR A 158 14.03 2.04 11.36
N GLY A 159 15.21 1.63 11.87
CA GLY A 159 16.34 1.16 11.06
C GLY A 159 15.97 0.17 9.94
N GLY A 160 15.55 -1.04 10.27
CA GLY A 160 15.15 -2.03 9.25
C GLY A 160 13.89 -1.62 8.46
N TYR A 161 12.93 -1.03 9.15
CA TYR A 161 11.70 -0.53 8.51
C TYR A 161 12.01 0.59 7.51
N GLY A 162 12.73 1.63 7.93
CA GLY A 162 13.13 2.72 7.04
C GLY A 162 13.90 2.21 5.83
N ALA A 163 14.93 1.37 6.04
CA ALA A 163 15.70 0.78 4.96
C ALA A 163 14.81 0.02 3.95
N SER A 164 13.85 -0.79 4.44
CA SER A 164 12.89 -1.49 3.58
C SER A 164 12.04 -0.53 2.75
N LYS A 165 11.54 0.56 3.37
CA LYS A 165 10.66 1.52 2.69
C LYS A 165 11.39 2.40 1.66
N TRP A 166 12.68 2.67 1.86
CA TRP A 166 13.57 3.21 0.81
C TRP A 166 13.75 2.21 -0.34
N GLY A 167 13.95 0.92 -0.05
CA GLY A 167 14.05 -0.14 -1.07
C GLY A 167 12.78 -0.27 -1.91
N VAL A 168 11.59 -0.17 -1.30
CA VAL A 168 10.30 -0.18 -2.00
C VAL A 168 10.17 0.95 -3.02
N ARG A 169 10.72 2.15 -2.74
CA ARG A 169 10.78 3.24 -3.72
C ARG A 169 11.61 2.83 -4.95
N GLY A 170 12.77 2.20 -4.71
CA GLY A 170 13.62 1.69 -5.78
C GLY A 170 12.88 0.68 -6.67
N LEU A 171 12.27 -0.34 -6.07
CA LEU A 171 11.47 -1.34 -6.79
C LEU A 171 10.31 -0.71 -7.58
N THR A 172 9.65 0.28 -7.01
CA THR A 172 8.57 1.03 -7.68
C THR A 172 9.05 1.68 -8.97
N LYS A 173 10.18 2.37 -8.92
CA LYS A 173 10.75 3.04 -10.11
C LYS A 173 11.25 2.05 -11.16
N ILE A 174 11.89 0.96 -10.73
CA ILE A 174 12.37 -0.10 -11.63
C ILE A 174 11.17 -0.72 -12.36
N GLY A 175 10.14 -1.17 -11.62
CA GLY A 175 8.94 -1.75 -12.24
C GLY A 175 8.23 -0.79 -13.19
N ALA A 176 8.14 0.50 -12.84
CA ALA A 176 7.55 1.52 -13.70
C ALA A 176 8.28 1.66 -15.04
N VAL A 177 9.62 1.63 -15.02
CA VAL A 177 10.44 1.73 -16.23
C VAL A 177 10.38 0.47 -17.08
N GLU A 178 10.46 -0.71 -16.43
CA GLU A 178 10.52 -1.98 -17.16
C GLU A 178 9.16 -2.40 -17.76
N TRP A 179 8.03 -2.02 -17.11
CA TRP A 179 6.72 -2.55 -17.45
C TRP A 179 5.77 -1.54 -18.10
N GLY A 180 6.21 -0.30 -18.26
CA GLY A 180 5.39 0.76 -18.85
C GLY A 180 4.89 0.43 -20.27
N THR A 181 5.72 -0.21 -21.11
CA THR A 181 5.32 -0.64 -22.45
C THR A 181 4.27 -1.77 -22.47
N ALA A 182 4.17 -2.53 -21.36
CA ALA A 182 3.12 -3.51 -21.12
C ALA A 182 1.85 -2.89 -20.51
N ARG A 183 1.78 -1.57 -20.39
CA ARG A 183 0.71 -0.81 -19.74
C ARG A 183 0.50 -1.19 -18.26
N VAL A 184 1.55 -1.68 -17.59
CA VAL A 184 1.52 -1.92 -16.16
C VAL A 184 2.15 -0.72 -15.47
N ARG A 185 1.34 0.01 -14.67
CA ARG A 185 1.79 1.16 -13.88
C ARG A 185 2.24 0.68 -12.51
N VAL A 186 3.29 1.28 -11.98
CA VAL A 186 3.80 0.97 -10.63
C VAL A 186 4.04 2.27 -9.90
N ASN A 187 3.33 2.49 -8.79
CA ASN A 187 3.43 3.71 -7.99
C ASN A 187 3.59 3.36 -6.51
N SER A 188 4.05 4.31 -5.71
CA SER A 188 4.12 4.15 -4.26
C SER A 188 3.32 5.22 -3.53
N VAL A 189 2.66 4.81 -2.44
CA VAL A 189 2.04 5.69 -1.45
C VAL A 189 2.93 5.73 -0.23
N HIS A 190 3.10 6.92 0.33
CA HIS A 190 3.95 7.17 1.49
C HIS A 190 3.11 7.77 2.63
N PRO A 191 2.46 6.91 3.44
CA PRO A 191 1.68 7.39 4.57
C PRO A 191 2.58 8.09 5.59
N GLY A 192 2.06 9.16 6.18
CA GLY A 192 2.58 9.74 7.40
C GLY A 192 2.16 8.94 8.63
N MET A 193 2.17 9.60 9.79
CA MET A 193 1.61 9.01 10.99
C MET A 193 0.11 8.80 10.78
N THR A 194 -0.30 7.53 10.78
CA THR A 194 -1.67 7.11 10.51
C THR A 194 -2.18 6.26 11.66
N TYR A 195 -3.38 6.53 12.14
CA TYR A 195 -4.01 5.71 13.17
C TYR A 195 -4.45 4.35 12.62
N THR A 196 -3.86 3.31 13.16
CA THR A 196 -4.12 1.90 12.80
C THR A 196 -3.90 1.02 14.03
N PRO A 197 -4.35 -0.24 14.04
CA PRO A 197 -4.02 -1.16 15.15
C PRO A 197 -2.51 -1.30 15.42
N MET A 198 -1.67 -1.16 14.39
CA MET A 198 -0.21 -1.19 14.55
C MET A 198 0.32 0.04 15.32
N THR A 199 -0.15 1.23 14.98
CA THR A 199 0.33 2.48 15.57
C THR A 199 -0.32 2.76 16.92
N ALA A 200 -1.54 2.29 17.16
CA ALA A 200 -2.21 2.38 18.46
C ALA A 200 -1.42 1.65 19.56
N GLN A 201 -0.76 0.54 19.25
CA GLN A 201 0.07 -0.22 20.19
C GLN A 201 1.30 0.57 20.69
N VAL A 202 1.76 1.58 19.96
CA VAL A 202 2.87 2.46 20.34
C VAL A 202 2.39 3.83 20.82
N GLY A 203 1.12 3.93 21.24
CA GLY A 203 0.56 5.12 21.90
C GLY A 203 0.14 6.23 20.92
N ILE A 204 -0.02 5.93 19.64
CA ILE A 204 -0.57 6.91 18.69
C ILE A 204 -2.08 7.06 18.93
N GLU A 205 -2.52 8.31 19.10
CA GLU A 205 -3.91 8.64 19.35
C GLU A 205 -4.47 9.58 18.28
N VAL A 206 -5.75 9.48 18.02
CA VAL A 206 -6.47 10.45 17.17
C VAL A 206 -6.65 11.76 17.93
N GLY A 207 -6.56 12.89 17.26
CA GLY A 207 -6.83 14.20 17.83
C GLY A 207 -6.02 15.32 17.17
N GLU A 208 -6.63 16.50 17.11
CA GLU A 208 -5.99 17.70 16.60
C GLU A 208 -4.99 18.29 17.61
N GLY A 209 -3.93 18.92 17.09
CA GLY A 209 -2.93 19.60 17.90
C GLY A 209 -1.95 18.69 18.63
N LYS A 210 -2.11 17.37 18.60
CA LYS A 210 -1.23 16.40 19.28
C LYS A 210 0.09 16.17 18.54
N TYR A 211 0.19 16.54 17.28
CA TYR A 211 1.35 16.25 16.41
C TYR A 211 1.92 17.54 15.81
N PRO A 212 2.60 18.36 16.59
CA PRO A 212 3.08 19.69 16.18
C PRO A 212 4.10 19.65 15.04
N ASN A 213 4.77 18.49 14.82
CA ASN A 213 5.74 18.30 13.74
C ASN A 213 5.06 17.97 12.39
N THR A 214 3.76 17.72 12.37
CA THR A 214 2.98 17.53 11.13
C THR A 214 2.27 18.86 10.83
N PRO A 215 2.41 19.44 9.63
CA PRO A 215 1.74 20.71 9.29
C PRO A 215 0.23 20.72 9.53
N MET A 216 -0.46 19.60 9.28
CA MET A 216 -1.88 19.44 9.59
C MET A 216 -2.16 19.18 11.08
N ALA A 217 -1.13 19.11 11.93
CA ALA A 217 -1.16 18.96 13.39
C ALA A 217 -1.97 17.76 13.92
N ARG A 218 -2.25 16.78 13.10
CA ARG A 218 -2.98 15.55 13.45
C ARG A 218 -2.39 14.32 12.76
N VAL A 219 -2.74 13.14 13.24
CA VAL A 219 -2.52 11.89 12.48
C VAL A 219 -3.56 11.76 11.37
N GLY A 220 -3.20 11.04 10.31
CA GLY A 220 -4.15 10.63 9.29
C GLY A 220 -4.98 9.42 9.75
N GLU A 221 -6.09 9.20 9.10
CA GLU A 221 -6.90 8.00 9.27
C GLU A 221 -6.68 7.04 8.08
N ALA A 222 -6.88 5.73 8.31
CA ALA A 222 -6.62 4.73 7.28
C ALA A 222 -7.40 4.98 5.98
N HIS A 223 -8.62 5.50 6.08
CA HIS A 223 -9.45 5.80 4.90
C HIS A 223 -8.89 6.95 4.05
N GLU A 224 -8.15 7.91 4.63
CA GLU A 224 -7.51 9.01 3.88
C GLU A 224 -6.38 8.48 3.00
N ILE A 225 -5.62 7.50 3.51
CA ILE A 225 -4.58 6.83 2.74
C ILE A 225 -5.18 5.92 1.65
N ALA A 226 -6.26 5.19 2.01
CA ALA A 226 -6.96 4.29 1.11
C ALA A 226 -7.51 5.02 -0.14
N GLY A 227 -7.96 6.27 0.00
CA GLY A 227 -8.39 7.09 -1.14
C GLY A 227 -7.29 7.29 -2.19
N ALA A 228 -6.05 7.54 -1.76
CA ALA A 228 -4.92 7.65 -2.66
C ALA A 228 -4.58 6.30 -3.34
N VAL A 229 -4.71 5.19 -2.62
CA VAL A 229 -4.52 3.84 -3.17
C VAL A 229 -5.53 3.57 -4.28
N VAL A 230 -6.82 3.80 -4.03
CA VAL A 230 -7.89 3.57 -5.00
C VAL A 230 -7.76 4.49 -6.22
N PHE A 231 -7.38 5.76 -6.03
CA PHE A 231 -7.04 6.66 -7.13
C PHE A 231 -5.92 6.07 -8.02
N LEU A 232 -4.81 5.61 -7.44
CA LEU A 232 -3.70 5.05 -8.20
C LEU A 232 -4.05 3.73 -8.91
N LEU A 233 -4.97 2.94 -8.37
CA LEU A 233 -5.49 1.73 -9.02
C LEU A 233 -6.37 2.06 -10.23
N SER A 234 -7.07 3.20 -10.21
CA SER A 234 -8.06 3.58 -11.23
C SER A 234 -7.44 4.14 -12.51
N ASP A 235 -8.26 4.28 -13.54
CA ASP A 235 -7.88 4.88 -14.82
C ASP A 235 -7.73 6.42 -14.72
N ALA A 236 -8.20 7.04 -13.63
CA ALA A 236 -7.90 8.45 -13.33
C ALA A 236 -6.39 8.71 -13.17
N ALA A 237 -5.61 7.67 -12.81
CA ALA A 237 -4.16 7.71 -12.72
C ALA A 237 -3.45 7.12 -13.96
N SER A 238 -4.10 7.06 -15.13
CA SER A 238 -3.61 6.37 -16.34
C SER A 238 -2.24 6.84 -16.84
N TYR A 239 -1.83 8.08 -16.54
CA TYR A 239 -0.52 8.62 -16.93
C TYR A 239 0.47 8.71 -15.76
N LEU A 240 0.15 8.08 -14.61
CA LEU A 240 1.01 8.04 -13.43
C LEU A 240 1.70 6.69 -13.31
N THR A 241 3.01 6.67 -13.48
CA THR A 241 3.87 5.50 -13.16
C THR A 241 5.20 5.99 -12.60
N GLY A 242 5.77 5.27 -11.64
CA GLY A 242 6.99 5.67 -10.91
C GLY A 242 6.78 6.83 -9.91
N ALA A 243 5.54 7.25 -9.69
CA ALA A 243 5.22 8.34 -8.77
C ALA A 243 5.36 7.91 -7.30
N GLU A 244 5.72 8.88 -6.47
CA GLU A 244 5.82 8.78 -5.01
C GLU A 244 4.79 9.74 -4.41
N LEU A 245 3.66 9.20 -3.96
CA LEU A 245 2.57 10.01 -3.44
C LEU A 245 2.63 10.05 -1.90
N ALA A 246 3.12 11.14 -1.35
CA ALA A 246 3.07 11.39 0.10
C ALA A 246 1.63 11.69 0.53
N VAL A 247 1.12 10.94 1.51
CA VAL A 247 -0.18 11.14 2.16
C VAL A 247 0.08 11.22 3.66
N ASP A 248 0.63 12.34 4.10
CA ASP A 248 1.33 12.46 5.38
C ASP A 248 1.01 13.76 6.15
N GLY A 249 0.00 14.50 5.73
CA GLY A 249 -0.35 15.78 6.34
C GLY A 249 0.75 16.84 6.22
N GLY A 250 1.67 16.69 5.24
CA GLY A 250 2.81 17.57 4.99
C GLY A 250 4.05 17.24 5.81
N TRP A 251 4.06 16.14 6.57
CA TRP A 251 5.16 15.82 7.50
C TRP A 251 6.52 15.75 6.82
N THR A 252 6.63 15.21 5.63
CA THR A 252 7.91 15.09 4.92
C THR A 252 8.30 16.32 4.11
N THR A 253 7.45 17.35 4.05
CA THR A 253 7.74 18.58 3.28
C THR A 253 8.69 19.53 4.00
N GLY A 254 8.72 19.51 5.33
CA GLY A 254 9.64 20.36 6.11
C GLY A 254 9.14 20.65 7.52
N PRO A 255 9.92 21.43 8.28
CA PRO A 255 9.57 21.81 9.64
C PRO A 255 8.33 22.73 9.67
N THR A 256 7.51 22.59 10.70
CA THR A 256 6.35 23.46 10.91
C THR A 256 6.74 24.85 11.36
N VAL A 257 5.84 25.82 11.18
CA VAL A 257 6.03 27.19 11.66
C VAL A 257 6.27 27.21 13.18
N LYS A 258 5.54 26.40 13.96
CA LYS A 258 5.74 26.28 15.41
C LYS A 258 7.15 25.83 15.75
N TYR A 259 7.67 24.83 15.06
CA TYR A 259 9.05 24.36 15.25
C TYR A 259 10.07 25.47 14.96
N VAL A 260 9.92 26.18 13.83
CA VAL A 260 10.85 27.27 13.44
C VAL A 260 10.80 28.44 14.41
N MET A 261 9.64 28.74 14.99
CA MET A 261 9.44 29.82 15.95
C MET A 261 9.75 29.43 17.40
N GLY A 262 10.14 28.17 17.65
CA GLY A 262 10.45 27.68 18.99
C GLY A 262 9.23 27.58 19.92
N GLN A 263 8.06 27.29 19.37
CA GLN A 263 6.76 27.18 20.06
C GLN A 263 6.30 25.74 20.22
#